data_f9be2c3cdd66e8abd3012c70b49b2933
#
_entry.id   f9be2c3cdd66e8abd3012c70b49b2933
#
_cell.length_a   1.000
_cell.length_b   1.000
_cell.length_c   1.000
_cell.angle_alpha   90.00
_cell.angle_beta   90.00
_cell.angle_gamma   90.00
#
_symmetry.space_group_name_H-M   'P 1'
#
loop_
_entity.id
_entity.type
_entity.pdbx_description
1 polymer ?
#
loop_
_entity_poly.entity_id
_entity_poly.type
_entity_poly.pdbx_seq_one_letter_code
_entity_poly.pdbx_strand_id
1 'polypeptide(L)'
;MTLPSFDQAGLFDVRGKSAIIVGATGAFGKVACATLGRAGARLTIAAGNATELARLGEELTAEGVQVCTVPRRPNTEADSECIVDSAVSAFGGVDILVVASGMNDVAAITEMTPERFSRVLQANLEGSWLIARAVGRRMIAQGRGGKVVFTSSARGKLGHPAGYSAYCASKSAVDGLTKALGCEWGRHAITVNAIAPTVFRSPLTAWMFENNDNASKVRAGFLARVPIGRLGEPEDLAGPLLFLCSRASDFHTGHVVYADGGYTAG
;
A
#
# COMPACT_ATOMS: atom_id res chain seq x y z
N MET A 1 -9.72 -0.69 -40.59
CA MET A 1 -8.90 -0.50 -39.36
C MET A 1 -8.33 -1.85 -38.99
N THR A 2 -7.01 -1.99 -38.93
CA THR A 2 -6.35 -3.17 -38.35
C THR A 2 -6.47 -3.13 -36.84
N LEU A 3 -6.62 -4.27 -36.18
CA LEU A 3 -6.61 -4.36 -34.73
C LEU A 3 -5.26 -3.85 -34.19
N PRO A 4 -5.26 -3.10 -33.05
CA PRO A 4 -4.02 -2.64 -32.43
C PRO A 4 -3.20 -3.85 -31.97
N SER A 5 -1.89 -3.81 -32.24
CA SER A 5 -0.95 -4.84 -31.79
C SER A 5 -0.25 -4.37 -30.52
N PHE A 6 -0.38 -5.14 -29.42
CA PHE A 6 0.33 -4.92 -28.17
C PHE A 6 0.65 -6.26 -27.48
N ASP A 7 1.74 -6.26 -26.72
CA ASP A 7 2.14 -7.42 -25.92
C ASP A 7 1.35 -7.47 -24.62
N GLN A 8 0.31 -8.31 -24.54
CA GLN A 8 -0.52 -8.47 -23.35
C GLN A 8 0.26 -8.99 -22.14
N ALA A 9 1.15 -9.96 -22.35
CA ALA A 9 1.95 -10.52 -21.25
C ALA A 9 2.93 -9.50 -20.67
N GLY A 10 3.55 -8.69 -21.55
CA GLY A 10 4.48 -7.64 -21.13
C GLY A 10 3.83 -6.45 -20.44
N LEU A 11 2.49 -6.27 -20.54
CA LEU A 11 1.82 -5.20 -19.81
C LEU A 11 1.95 -5.33 -18.29
N PHE A 12 1.92 -6.55 -17.77
CA PHE A 12 1.99 -6.83 -16.32
C PHE A 12 3.38 -7.22 -15.85
N ASP A 13 4.39 -7.13 -16.72
CA ASP A 13 5.76 -7.54 -16.40
C ASP A 13 6.45 -6.53 -15.48
N VAL A 14 6.86 -7.02 -14.31
CA VAL A 14 7.66 -6.27 -13.32
C VAL A 14 9.02 -6.94 -13.05
N ARG A 15 9.43 -7.91 -13.88
CA ARG A 15 10.71 -8.62 -13.72
C ARG A 15 11.88 -7.66 -13.75
N GLY A 16 12.78 -7.82 -12.78
CA GLY A 16 13.97 -6.99 -12.63
C GLY A 16 13.70 -5.55 -12.18
N LYS A 17 12.45 -5.14 -11.97
CA LYS A 17 12.13 -3.83 -11.38
C LYS A 17 12.56 -3.77 -9.92
N SER A 18 13.10 -2.64 -9.50
CA SER A 18 13.43 -2.37 -8.11
C SER A 18 12.23 -1.77 -7.38
N ALA A 19 11.67 -2.51 -6.42
CA ALA A 19 10.50 -2.10 -5.66
C ALA A 19 10.84 -1.86 -4.19
N ILE A 20 10.48 -0.70 -3.67
CA ILE A 20 10.50 -0.41 -2.22
C ILE A 20 9.10 -0.69 -1.66
N ILE A 21 9.04 -1.49 -0.59
CA ILE A 21 7.80 -1.78 0.15
C ILE A 21 7.96 -1.33 1.60
N VAL A 22 7.27 -0.25 1.98
CA VAL A 22 7.26 0.27 3.35
C VAL A 22 6.07 -0.32 4.11
N GLY A 23 6.31 -0.76 5.35
CA GLY A 23 5.32 -1.50 6.13
C GLY A 23 5.20 -2.98 5.70
N ALA A 24 6.30 -3.55 5.21
CA ALA A 24 6.38 -4.87 4.61
C ALA A 24 5.85 -6.00 5.52
N THR A 25 6.02 -5.90 6.84
CA THR A 25 5.55 -6.91 7.81
C THR A 25 4.04 -6.83 8.10
N GLY A 26 3.37 -5.77 7.67
CA GLY A 26 1.90 -5.64 7.77
C GLY A 26 1.17 -6.56 6.80
N ALA A 27 -0.15 -6.74 7.00
CA ALA A 27 -0.96 -7.66 6.19
C ALA A 27 -0.87 -7.32 4.69
N PHE A 28 -1.11 -6.07 4.31
CA PHE A 28 -1.01 -5.65 2.90
C PHE A 28 0.46 -5.63 2.43
N GLY A 29 1.41 -5.29 3.32
CA GLY A 29 2.84 -5.34 2.99
C GLY A 29 3.29 -6.73 2.59
N LYS A 30 2.86 -7.78 3.30
CA LYS A 30 3.15 -9.18 2.94
C LYS A 30 2.54 -9.57 1.59
N VAL A 31 1.31 -9.12 1.31
CA VAL A 31 0.69 -9.31 -0.01
C VAL A 31 1.52 -8.64 -1.10
N ALA A 32 1.96 -7.41 -0.87
CA ALA A 32 2.79 -6.68 -1.82
C ALA A 32 4.14 -7.36 -2.06
N CYS A 33 4.80 -7.84 -1.00
CA CYS A 33 6.05 -8.60 -1.10
C CYS A 33 5.87 -9.88 -1.92
N ALA A 34 4.85 -10.68 -1.60
CA ALA A 34 4.57 -11.92 -2.31
C ALA A 34 4.20 -11.67 -3.78
N THR A 35 3.32 -10.69 -4.04
CA THR A 35 2.85 -10.37 -5.40
C THR A 35 4.00 -9.91 -6.29
N LEU A 36 4.75 -8.90 -5.85
CA LEU A 36 5.81 -8.32 -6.68
C LEU A 36 7.05 -9.23 -6.73
N GLY A 37 7.40 -9.88 -5.63
CA GLY A 37 8.54 -10.80 -5.58
C GLY A 37 8.34 -12.01 -6.50
N ARG A 38 7.18 -12.67 -6.43
CA ARG A 38 6.85 -13.81 -7.32
C ARG A 38 6.69 -13.41 -8.78
N ALA A 39 6.34 -12.14 -9.04
CA ALA A 39 6.35 -11.56 -10.38
C ALA A 39 7.76 -11.16 -10.86
N GLY A 40 8.82 -11.41 -10.07
CA GLY A 40 10.21 -11.23 -10.44
C GLY A 40 10.79 -9.85 -10.16
N ALA A 41 10.13 -9.01 -9.37
CA ALA A 41 10.71 -7.75 -8.89
C ALA A 41 11.76 -8.01 -7.81
N ARG A 42 12.75 -7.11 -7.70
CA ARG A 42 13.75 -7.08 -6.62
C ARG A 42 13.23 -6.16 -5.52
N LEU A 43 13.24 -6.62 -4.28
CA LEU A 43 12.51 -5.97 -3.21
C LEU A 43 13.44 -5.32 -2.17
N THR A 44 13.27 -4.04 -1.91
CA THR A 44 13.74 -3.40 -0.68
C THR A 44 12.54 -3.30 0.27
N ILE A 45 12.59 -4.09 1.35
CA ILE A 45 11.50 -4.18 2.32
C ILE A 45 11.85 -3.43 3.59
N ALA A 46 10.96 -2.53 4.04
CA ALA A 46 11.18 -1.69 5.22
C ALA A 46 10.04 -1.83 6.23
N ALA A 47 10.40 -2.01 7.50
CA ALA A 47 9.46 -2.04 8.63
C ALA A 47 10.18 -1.77 9.96
N GLY A 48 9.43 -1.35 10.99
CA GLY A 48 10.02 -1.02 12.30
C GLY A 48 10.33 -2.22 13.19
N ASN A 49 9.74 -3.40 12.95
CA ASN A 49 10.05 -4.62 13.68
C ASN A 49 11.16 -5.38 12.95
N ALA A 50 12.39 -5.27 13.45
CA ALA A 50 13.57 -5.84 12.81
C ALA A 50 13.52 -7.38 12.74
N THR A 51 13.01 -8.04 13.78
CA THR A 51 12.92 -9.51 13.86
C THR A 51 11.93 -10.07 12.83
N GLU A 52 10.72 -9.49 12.77
CA GLU A 52 9.73 -9.92 11.77
C GLU A 52 10.18 -9.59 10.34
N LEU A 53 10.88 -8.46 10.15
CA LEU A 53 11.41 -8.06 8.86
C LEU A 53 12.48 -9.02 8.37
N ALA A 54 13.41 -9.42 9.24
CA ALA A 54 14.45 -10.41 8.93
C ALA A 54 13.83 -11.75 8.52
N ARG A 55 12.86 -12.26 9.30
CA ARG A 55 12.15 -13.49 8.98
C ARG A 55 11.43 -13.42 7.63
N LEU A 56 10.73 -12.31 7.34
CA LEU A 56 10.10 -12.10 6.04
C LEU A 56 11.14 -12.08 4.90
N GLY A 57 12.29 -11.45 5.12
CA GLY A 57 13.39 -11.43 4.15
C GLY A 57 13.93 -12.84 3.86
N GLU A 58 14.09 -13.68 4.88
CA GLU A 58 14.50 -15.08 4.74
C GLU A 58 13.47 -15.91 3.97
N GLU A 59 12.17 -15.77 4.31
CA GLU A 59 11.07 -16.43 3.62
C GLU A 59 11.05 -16.10 2.12
N LEU A 60 11.16 -14.81 1.78
CA LEU A 60 11.19 -14.35 0.37
C LEU A 60 12.43 -14.83 -0.37
N THR A 61 13.59 -14.82 0.31
CA THR A 61 14.85 -15.30 -0.28
C THR A 61 14.79 -16.82 -0.56
N ALA A 62 14.16 -17.59 0.32
CA ALA A 62 13.93 -19.01 0.11
C ALA A 62 13.01 -19.29 -1.11
N GLU A 63 12.12 -18.37 -1.44
CA GLU A 63 11.32 -18.41 -2.68
C GLU A 63 12.07 -17.89 -3.93
N GLY A 64 13.36 -17.53 -3.80
CA GLY A 64 14.20 -17.05 -4.91
C GLY A 64 14.08 -15.55 -5.19
N VAL A 65 13.42 -14.78 -4.33
CA VAL A 65 13.28 -13.33 -4.48
C VAL A 65 14.57 -12.63 -4.03
N GLN A 66 15.05 -11.67 -4.79
CA GLN A 66 16.16 -10.81 -4.36
C GLN A 66 15.65 -9.76 -3.38
N VAL A 67 16.14 -9.78 -2.14
CA VAL A 67 15.63 -8.94 -1.04
C VAL A 67 16.76 -8.16 -0.36
N CYS A 68 16.49 -6.87 -0.10
CA CYS A 68 17.24 -6.03 0.81
C CYS A 68 16.31 -5.62 1.97
N THR A 69 16.72 -5.87 3.21
CA THR A 69 15.93 -5.53 4.41
C THR A 69 16.42 -4.26 5.05
N VAL A 70 15.51 -3.34 5.40
CA VAL A 70 15.83 -2.07 6.05
C VAL A 70 14.94 -1.92 7.31
N PRO A 71 15.47 -2.14 8.52
CA PRO A 71 14.69 -2.10 9.76
C PRO A 71 14.41 -0.66 10.20
N ARG A 72 13.67 0.08 9.36
CA ARG A 72 13.29 1.47 9.56
C ARG A 72 11.85 1.74 9.14
N ARG A 73 11.26 2.75 9.76
CA ARG A 73 10.03 3.41 9.31
C ARG A 73 10.39 4.77 8.75
N PRO A 74 9.66 5.33 7.78
CA PRO A 74 9.91 6.68 7.25
C PRO A 74 9.36 7.75 8.22
N ASN A 75 9.92 7.80 9.44
CA ASN A 75 9.49 8.75 10.47
C ASN A 75 10.19 10.11 10.33
N THR A 76 11.31 10.14 9.62
CA THR A 76 12.10 11.34 9.34
C THR A 76 12.56 11.35 7.90
N GLU A 77 13.06 12.50 7.43
CA GLU A 77 13.69 12.63 6.12
C GLU A 77 14.90 11.69 5.99
N ALA A 78 15.75 11.66 7.01
CA ALA A 78 16.93 10.78 7.03
C ALA A 78 16.57 9.28 6.98
N ASP A 79 15.50 8.85 7.64
CA ASP A 79 15.03 7.47 7.56
C ASP A 79 14.55 7.13 6.14
N SER A 80 13.84 8.05 5.50
CA SER A 80 13.34 7.86 4.13
C SER A 80 14.47 7.81 3.11
N GLU A 81 15.46 8.68 3.26
CA GLU A 81 16.67 8.67 2.42
C GLU A 81 17.46 7.37 2.60
N CYS A 82 17.65 6.91 3.85
CA CYS A 82 18.30 5.62 4.12
C CYS A 82 17.60 4.44 3.43
N ILE A 83 16.26 4.41 3.41
CA ILE A 83 15.50 3.37 2.70
C ILE A 83 15.76 3.44 1.19
N VAL A 84 15.75 4.64 0.60
CA VAL A 84 16.01 4.83 -0.83
C VAL A 84 17.45 4.48 -1.19
N ASP A 85 18.43 4.92 -0.40
CA ASP A 85 19.84 4.63 -0.62
C ASP A 85 20.15 3.13 -0.55
N SER A 86 19.46 2.41 0.35
CA SER A 86 19.56 0.96 0.44
C SER A 86 19.08 0.28 -0.86
N ALA A 87 17.96 0.75 -1.42
CA ALA A 87 17.46 0.24 -2.70
C ALA A 87 18.40 0.56 -3.87
N VAL A 88 18.95 1.77 -3.87
CA VAL A 88 19.92 2.19 -4.90
C VAL A 88 21.20 1.36 -4.83
N SER A 89 21.72 1.13 -3.62
CA SER A 89 22.93 0.33 -3.41
C SER A 89 22.73 -1.13 -3.80
N ALA A 90 21.58 -1.71 -3.45
CA ALA A 90 21.28 -3.12 -3.72
C ALA A 90 20.90 -3.37 -5.19
N PHE A 91 20.13 -2.46 -5.81
CA PHE A 91 19.47 -2.73 -7.09
C PHE A 91 19.66 -1.65 -8.16
N GLY A 92 20.45 -0.61 -7.90
CA GLY A 92 20.81 0.43 -8.87
C GLY A 92 19.77 1.54 -9.05
N GLY A 93 18.64 1.50 -8.31
CA GLY A 93 17.63 2.53 -8.40
C GLY A 93 16.28 2.11 -7.82
N VAL A 94 15.24 2.90 -8.12
CA VAL A 94 13.85 2.65 -7.66
C VAL A 94 12.91 2.81 -8.85
N ASP A 95 12.09 1.79 -9.11
CA ASP A 95 11.07 1.79 -10.16
C ASP A 95 9.65 1.78 -9.58
N ILE A 96 9.48 1.18 -8.40
CA ILE A 96 8.17 1.01 -7.74
C ILE A 96 8.30 1.39 -6.26
N LEU A 97 7.31 2.14 -5.76
CA LEU A 97 7.10 2.35 -4.32
C LEU A 97 5.71 1.85 -3.93
N VAL A 98 5.65 0.98 -2.92
CA VAL A 98 4.40 0.60 -2.25
C VAL A 98 4.45 1.04 -0.79
N VAL A 99 3.54 1.91 -0.39
CA VAL A 99 3.40 2.34 1.00
C VAL A 99 2.25 1.57 1.64
N ALA A 100 2.60 0.49 2.32
CA ALA A 100 1.69 -0.41 3.01
C ALA A 100 1.63 -0.16 4.53
N SER A 101 2.39 0.82 5.04
CA SER A 101 2.37 1.21 6.45
C SER A 101 1.08 1.95 6.81
N GLY A 102 0.68 1.78 8.06
CA GLY A 102 -0.43 2.51 8.64
C GLY A 102 -0.81 1.97 10.00
N MET A 103 -1.53 2.78 10.75
CA MET A 103 -2.10 2.40 12.03
C MET A 103 -3.51 2.97 12.17
N ASN A 104 -4.28 2.36 13.06
CA ASN A 104 -5.55 2.88 13.50
C ASN A 104 -5.51 3.05 15.03
N ASP A 105 -6.19 4.08 15.51
CA ASP A 105 -6.46 4.29 16.94
C ASP A 105 -7.92 4.74 17.08
N VAL A 106 -8.71 3.96 17.81
CA VAL A 106 -10.17 4.13 17.89
C VAL A 106 -10.55 4.74 19.23
N ALA A 107 -11.21 5.89 19.18
CA ALA A 107 -11.83 6.51 20.33
C ALA A 107 -12.90 7.51 19.86
N ALA A 108 -13.93 7.75 20.69
CA ALA A 108 -14.83 8.88 20.47
C ALA A 108 -13.99 10.17 20.40
N ILE A 109 -14.38 11.14 19.57
CA ILE A 109 -13.61 12.36 19.37
C ILE A 109 -13.40 13.12 20.69
N THR A 110 -14.35 13.04 21.61
CA THR A 110 -14.28 13.66 22.96
C THR A 110 -13.26 12.99 23.88
N GLU A 111 -12.86 11.73 23.57
CA GLU A 111 -11.90 10.93 24.34
C GLU A 111 -10.55 10.76 23.62
N MET A 112 -10.48 11.15 22.35
CA MET A 112 -9.25 11.11 21.56
C MET A 112 -8.31 12.23 21.98
N THR A 113 -7.14 11.90 22.53
CA THR A 113 -6.17 12.95 22.88
C THR A 113 -5.44 13.46 21.63
N PRO A 114 -4.95 14.73 21.65
CA PRO A 114 -4.18 15.29 20.55
C PRO A 114 -2.98 14.41 20.15
N GLU A 115 -2.30 13.79 21.11
CA GLU A 115 -1.12 12.95 20.88
C GLU A 115 -1.49 11.65 20.16
N ARG A 116 -2.64 11.04 20.51
CA ARG A 116 -3.17 9.86 19.84
C ARG A 116 -3.56 10.18 18.38
N PHE A 117 -4.26 11.30 18.18
CA PHE A 117 -4.61 11.81 16.86
C PHE A 117 -3.36 12.05 16.00
N SER A 118 -2.37 12.79 16.54
CA SER A 118 -1.11 13.11 15.84
C SER A 118 -0.32 11.86 15.46
N ARG A 119 -0.26 10.83 16.31
CA ARG A 119 0.41 9.56 15.99
C ARG A 119 -0.21 8.86 14.78
N VAL A 120 -1.54 8.90 14.64
CA VAL A 120 -2.22 8.32 13.47
C VAL A 120 -1.87 9.10 12.20
N LEU A 121 -1.89 10.43 12.25
CA LEU A 121 -1.51 11.27 11.11
C LEU A 121 -0.04 11.09 10.74
N GLN A 122 0.84 11.05 11.72
CA GLN A 122 2.27 10.83 11.49
C GLN A 122 2.53 9.50 10.79
N ALA A 123 1.93 8.42 11.28
CA ALA A 123 2.14 7.09 10.71
C ALA A 123 1.52 6.92 9.32
N ASN A 124 0.32 7.48 9.08
CA ASN A 124 -0.44 7.23 7.87
C ASN A 124 -0.17 8.25 6.77
N LEU A 125 0.02 9.51 7.12
CA LEU A 125 0.16 10.63 6.17
C LEU A 125 1.59 11.14 6.08
N GLU A 126 2.18 11.60 7.19
CA GLU A 126 3.51 12.22 7.17
C GLU A 126 4.58 11.22 6.71
N GLY A 127 4.57 10.00 7.24
CA GLY A 127 5.48 8.95 6.80
C GLY A 127 5.30 8.58 5.32
N SER A 128 4.05 8.58 4.82
CA SER A 128 3.78 8.36 3.39
C SER A 128 4.33 9.49 2.52
N TRP A 129 4.18 10.73 2.97
CA TRP A 129 4.70 11.91 2.29
C TRP A 129 6.24 11.93 2.27
N LEU A 130 6.89 11.64 3.42
CA LEU A 130 8.34 11.62 3.54
C LEU A 130 8.99 10.61 2.58
N ILE A 131 8.49 9.38 2.56
CA ILE A 131 9.07 8.36 1.67
C ILE A 131 8.74 8.64 0.19
N ALA A 132 7.54 9.15 -0.10
CA ALA A 132 7.18 9.55 -1.46
C ALA A 132 8.10 10.67 -1.98
N ARG A 133 8.40 11.67 -1.14
CA ARG A 133 9.33 12.76 -1.47
C ARG A 133 10.74 12.24 -1.79
N ALA A 134 11.29 11.34 -0.97
CA ALA A 134 12.61 10.77 -1.18
C ALA A 134 12.65 9.91 -2.46
N VAL A 135 11.68 9.04 -2.65
CA VAL A 135 11.55 8.20 -3.86
C VAL A 135 11.30 9.05 -5.11
N GLY A 136 10.41 10.05 -5.02
CA GLY A 136 10.12 10.96 -6.14
C GLY A 136 11.35 11.70 -6.63
N ARG A 137 12.18 12.25 -5.72
CA ARG A 137 13.49 12.85 -6.08
C ARG A 137 14.35 11.87 -6.86
N ARG A 138 14.42 10.62 -6.39
CA ARG A 138 15.23 9.58 -7.04
C ARG A 138 14.67 9.20 -8.41
N MET A 139 13.36 8.95 -8.53
CA MET A 139 12.72 8.59 -9.81
C MET A 139 12.84 9.70 -10.85
N ILE A 140 12.66 10.98 -10.44
CA ILE A 140 12.84 12.15 -11.32
C ILE A 140 14.29 12.22 -11.82
N ALA A 141 15.27 12.08 -10.93
CA ALA A 141 16.69 12.09 -11.30
C ALA A 141 17.09 10.92 -12.22
N GLN A 142 16.41 9.76 -12.09
CA GLN A 142 16.62 8.60 -12.99
C GLN A 142 16.06 8.83 -14.40
N GLY A 143 15.03 9.66 -14.57
CA GLY A 143 14.44 10.01 -15.87
C GLY A 143 13.74 8.88 -16.62
N ARG A 144 13.39 7.76 -15.94
CA ARG A 144 12.78 6.59 -16.58
C ARG A 144 11.36 6.28 -16.09
N GLY A 145 10.73 7.25 -15.41
CA GLY A 145 9.40 7.11 -14.84
C GLY A 145 9.39 6.28 -13.55
N GLY A 146 8.21 5.86 -13.13
CA GLY A 146 8.02 5.06 -11.92
C GLY A 146 6.55 4.84 -11.54
N LYS A 147 6.34 3.97 -10.56
CA LYS A 147 5.04 3.62 -10.01
C LYS A 147 5.00 3.86 -8.51
N VAL A 148 4.02 4.60 -8.03
CA VAL A 148 3.81 4.84 -6.60
C VAL A 148 2.40 4.39 -6.24
N VAL A 149 2.30 3.51 -5.25
CA VAL A 149 1.02 2.96 -4.76
C VAL A 149 0.92 3.18 -3.26
N PHE A 150 -0.03 4.01 -2.85
CA PHE A 150 -0.37 4.19 -1.44
C PHE A 150 -1.46 3.21 -1.00
N THR A 151 -1.48 2.89 0.29
CA THR A 151 -2.61 2.19 0.90
C THR A 151 -3.56 3.18 1.54
N SER A 152 -4.71 3.40 0.89
CA SER A 152 -5.84 4.12 1.45
C SER A 152 -6.76 3.14 2.21
N SER A 153 -8.05 3.40 2.23
CA SER A 153 -9.08 2.57 2.85
C SER A 153 -10.45 2.99 2.34
N ALA A 154 -11.45 2.13 2.44
CA ALA A 154 -12.86 2.54 2.35
C ALA A 154 -13.17 3.71 3.32
N ARG A 155 -12.36 3.88 4.38
CA ARG A 155 -12.47 4.98 5.35
C ARG A 155 -11.87 6.31 4.85
N GLY A 156 -11.18 6.34 3.74
CA GLY A 156 -10.85 7.57 3.01
C GLY A 156 -12.08 8.22 2.37
N LYS A 157 -13.09 7.40 1.99
CA LYS A 157 -14.35 7.86 1.37
C LYS A 157 -15.50 7.93 2.36
N LEU A 158 -15.57 7.01 3.33
CA LEU A 158 -16.71 6.84 4.22
C LEU A 158 -16.31 7.04 5.68
N GLY A 159 -17.18 7.72 6.45
CA GLY A 159 -17.09 7.78 7.89
C GLY A 159 -17.37 6.45 8.57
N HIS A 160 -17.16 6.40 9.89
CA HIS A 160 -17.48 5.24 10.73
C HIS A 160 -17.97 5.70 12.10
N PRO A 161 -19.09 5.15 12.64
CA PRO A 161 -19.65 5.61 13.91
C PRO A 161 -18.83 5.25 15.15
N ALA A 162 -17.91 4.30 15.06
CA ALA A 162 -17.16 3.76 16.20
C ALA A 162 -15.83 4.51 16.49
N GLY A 163 -15.77 5.83 16.35
CA GLY A 163 -14.63 6.62 16.81
C GLY A 163 -13.40 6.55 15.90
N TYR A 164 -13.60 6.54 14.58
CA TYR A 164 -12.54 6.48 13.58
C TYR A 164 -12.09 7.85 13.05
N SER A 165 -12.30 8.94 13.79
CA SER A 165 -12.04 10.29 13.29
C SER A 165 -10.60 10.50 12.80
N ALA A 166 -9.60 10.08 13.57
CA ALA A 166 -8.19 10.18 13.17
C ALA A 166 -7.87 9.33 11.93
N TYR A 167 -8.35 8.09 11.90
CA TYR A 167 -8.11 7.17 10.80
C TYR A 167 -8.77 7.65 9.51
N CYS A 168 -10.06 8.01 9.54
CA CYS A 168 -10.77 8.54 8.38
C CYS A 168 -10.07 9.79 7.84
N ALA A 169 -9.74 10.75 8.71
CA ALA A 169 -9.00 11.97 8.33
C ALA A 169 -7.68 11.63 7.64
N SER A 170 -6.88 10.72 8.22
CA SER A 170 -5.59 10.32 7.67
C SER A 170 -5.72 9.65 6.30
N LYS A 171 -6.72 8.79 6.08
CA LYS A 171 -6.92 8.09 4.80
C LYS A 171 -7.51 8.99 3.72
N SER A 172 -8.41 9.93 4.09
CA SER A 172 -8.85 11.00 3.16
C SER A 172 -7.68 11.90 2.75
N ALA A 173 -6.75 12.19 3.65
CA ALA A 173 -5.55 12.94 3.32
C ALA A 173 -4.60 12.18 2.38
N VAL A 174 -4.46 10.86 2.54
CA VAL A 174 -3.72 10.00 1.58
C VAL A 174 -4.37 10.02 0.20
N ASP A 175 -5.71 10.03 0.11
CA ASP A 175 -6.42 10.18 -1.17
C ASP A 175 -6.14 11.55 -1.82
N GLY A 176 -6.08 12.61 -1.02
CA GLY A 176 -5.66 13.95 -1.46
C GLY A 176 -4.22 13.98 -1.97
N LEU A 177 -3.30 13.38 -1.21
CA LEU A 177 -1.88 13.25 -1.58
C LEU A 177 -1.71 12.48 -2.89
N THR A 178 -2.45 11.39 -3.07
CA THR A 178 -2.45 10.59 -4.31
C THR A 178 -2.80 11.44 -5.52
N LYS A 179 -3.85 12.24 -5.43
CA LYS A 179 -4.29 13.16 -6.51
C LYS A 179 -3.24 14.22 -6.82
N ALA A 180 -2.73 14.87 -5.78
CA ALA A 180 -1.74 15.95 -5.92
C ALA A 180 -0.47 15.45 -6.62
N LEU A 181 0.12 14.36 -6.12
CA LEU A 181 1.34 13.80 -6.68
C LEU A 181 1.11 13.19 -8.08
N GLY A 182 -0.05 12.59 -8.33
CA GLY A 182 -0.42 12.11 -9.66
C GLY A 182 -0.43 13.21 -10.72
N CYS A 183 -0.91 14.41 -10.37
CA CYS A 183 -0.86 15.58 -11.23
C CYS A 183 0.56 16.15 -11.36
N GLU A 184 1.29 16.27 -10.25
CA GLU A 184 2.62 16.89 -10.20
C GLU A 184 3.66 16.08 -10.99
N TRP A 185 3.63 14.74 -10.84
CA TRP A 185 4.68 13.87 -11.35
C TRP A 185 4.38 13.22 -12.70
N GLY A 186 3.18 13.40 -13.24
CA GLY A 186 2.79 12.86 -14.55
C GLY A 186 3.75 13.27 -15.67
N ARG A 187 4.24 14.52 -15.67
CA ARG A 187 5.26 15.01 -16.63
C ARG A 187 6.60 14.27 -16.58
N HIS A 188 6.87 13.52 -15.48
CA HIS A 188 8.06 12.68 -15.32
C HIS A 188 7.77 11.20 -15.61
N ALA A 189 6.61 10.88 -16.20
CA ALA A 189 6.14 9.51 -16.40
C ALA A 189 6.06 8.68 -15.11
N ILE A 190 5.82 9.33 -13.97
CA ILE A 190 5.58 8.69 -12.68
C ILE A 190 4.08 8.69 -12.43
N THR A 191 3.49 7.51 -12.27
CA THR A 191 2.08 7.39 -11.88
C THR A 191 1.97 7.20 -10.37
N VAL A 192 0.99 7.88 -9.78
CA VAL A 192 0.72 7.81 -8.33
C VAL A 192 -0.73 7.44 -8.13
N ASN A 193 -0.98 6.30 -7.51
CA ASN A 193 -2.32 5.79 -7.25
C ASN A 193 -2.43 5.25 -5.82
N ALA A 194 -3.64 4.95 -5.37
CA ALA A 194 -3.87 4.30 -4.10
C ALA A 194 -4.77 3.06 -4.27
N ILE A 195 -4.56 2.05 -3.41
CA ILE A 195 -5.49 0.95 -3.21
C ILE A 195 -6.24 1.21 -1.91
N ALA A 196 -7.56 1.12 -1.95
CA ALA A 196 -8.46 1.34 -0.81
C ALA A 196 -9.20 0.03 -0.47
N PRO A 197 -8.62 -0.81 0.39
CA PRO A 197 -9.30 -2.02 0.86
C PRO A 197 -10.37 -1.70 1.90
N THR A 198 -11.22 -2.70 2.16
CA THR A 198 -12.06 -2.76 3.34
C THR A 198 -11.58 -3.89 4.26
N VAL A 199 -12.46 -4.76 4.77
CA VAL A 199 -12.06 -5.86 5.66
C VAL A 199 -11.50 -7.03 4.86
N PHE A 200 -10.23 -7.32 5.07
CA PHE A 200 -9.51 -8.47 4.52
C PHE A 200 -9.05 -9.40 5.64
N ARG A 201 -8.89 -10.69 5.34
CA ARG A 201 -8.28 -11.64 6.28
C ARG A 201 -6.85 -11.21 6.62
N SER A 202 -6.61 -11.00 7.90
CA SER A 202 -5.33 -10.59 8.45
C SER A 202 -5.27 -10.96 9.94
N PRO A 203 -4.11 -10.93 10.60
CA PRO A 203 -4.04 -11.12 12.04
C PRO A 203 -4.96 -10.18 12.85
N LEU A 204 -5.15 -8.93 12.39
CA LEU A 204 -6.03 -7.96 13.04
C LEU A 204 -7.51 -8.26 12.88
N THR A 205 -7.91 -8.93 11.81
CA THR A 205 -9.30 -9.22 11.47
C THR A 205 -9.64 -10.70 11.59
N ALA A 206 -8.67 -11.56 11.99
CA ALA A 206 -8.84 -12.99 12.11
C ALA A 206 -10.08 -13.38 12.93
N TRP A 207 -10.32 -12.66 14.01
CA TRP A 207 -11.50 -12.87 14.88
C TRP A 207 -12.84 -12.75 14.13
N MET A 208 -12.94 -11.94 13.06
CA MET A 208 -14.16 -11.82 12.23
C MET A 208 -14.44 -13.08 11.40
N PHE A 209 -13.45 -13.95 11.23
CA PHE A 209 -13.57 -15.21 10.50
C PHE A 209 -13.84 -16.42 11.40
N GLU A 210 -13.88 -16.21 12.72
CA GLU A 210 -14.20 -17.26 13.69
C GLU A 210 -15.68 -17.65 13.66
N ASN A 211 -15.97 -18.88 14.11
CA ASN A 211 -17.34 -19.43 14.22
C ASN A 211 -17.87 -19.26 15.65
N ASN A 212 -18.06 -17.99 16.08
CA ASN A 212 -18.73 -17.65 17.32
C ASN A 212 -19.81 -16.58 17.06
N ASP A 213 -20.73 -16.43 18.02
CA ASP A 213 -21.91 -15.56 17.86
C ASP A 213 -21.53 -14.09 17.64
N ASN A 214 -20.52 -13.59 18.36
CA ASN A 214 -20.06 -12.21 18.22
C ASN A 214 -19.46 -11.96 16.84
N ALA A 215 -18.54 -12.80 16.40
CA ALA A 215 -17.93 -12.71 15.07
C ALA A 215 -18.98 -12.80 13.96
N SER A 216 -19.92 -13.74 14.09
CA SER A 216 -21.02 -13.97 13.15
C SER A 216 -21.92 -12.74 13.04
N LYS A 217 -22.30 -12.12 14.16
CA LYS A 217 -23.14 -10.92 14.21
C LYS A 217 -22.43 -9.72 13.56
N VAL A 218 -21.18 -9.47 13.92
CA VAL A 218 -20.40 -8.36 13.35
C VAL A 218 -20.16 -8.57 11.86
N ARG A 219 -19.81 -9.79 11.47
CA ARG A 219 -19.62 -10.17 10.07
C ARG A 219 -20.89 -9.98 9.24
N ALA A 220 -22.05 -10.43 9.76
CA ALA A 220 -23.33 -10.25 9.08
C ALA A 220 -23.66 -8.77 8.86
N GLY A 221 -23.48 -7.93 9.88
CA GLY A 221 -23.67 -6.47 9.76
C GLY A 221 -22.74 -5.81 8.76
N PHE A 222 -21.50 -6.30 8.65
CA PHE A 222 -20.56 -5.84 7.65
C PHE A 222 -20.96 -6.32 6.24
N LEU A 223 -21.26 -7.61 6.08
CA LEU A 223 -21.61 -8.22 4.79
C LEU A 223 -22.90 -7.68 4.19
N ALA A 224 -23.85 -7.19 5.03
CA ALA A 224 -25.04 -6.50 4.55
C ALA A 224 -24.73 -5.27 3.67
N ARG A 225 -23.50 -4.76 3.73
CA ARG A 225 -23.02 -3.63 2.95
C ARG A 225 -21.99 -4.03 1.87
N VAL A 226 -21.68 -5.30 1.71
CA VAL A 226 -20.72 -5.80 0.72
C VAL A 226 -21.47 -6.57 -0.37
N PRO A 227 -21.73 -5.98 -1.54
CA PRO A 227 -22.52 -6.63 -2.62
C PRO A 227 -21.99 -8.01 -3.05
N ILE A 228 -20.67 -8.23 -3.02
CA ILE A 228 -20.07 -9.53 -3.35
C ILE A 228 -20.38 -10.60 -2.28
N GLY A 229 -20.83 -10.22 -1.08
CA GLY A 229 -21.34 -11.15 -0.05
C GLY A 229 -20.27 -11.93 0.72
N ARG A 230 -18.99 -11.56 0.62
CA ARG A 230 -17.89 -12.15 1.41
C ARG A 230 -16.91 -11.10 1.90
N LEU A 231 -16.12 -11.45 2.91
CA LEU A 231 -14.95 -10.66 3.29
C LEU A 231 -13.83 -10.84 2.26
N GLY A 232 -12.91 -9.90 2.21
CA GLY A 232 -11.76 -9.95 1.32
C GLY A 232 -10.71 -10.97 1.77
N GLU A 233 -10.04 -11.59 0.81
CA GLU A 233 -8.87 -12.41 1.02
C GLU A 233 -7.63 -11.68 0.47
N PRO A 234 -6.40 -12.01 0.94
CA PRO A 234 -5.18 -11.35 0.48
C PRO A 234 -5.01 -11.34 -1.04
N GLU A 235 -5.41 -12.40 -1.73
CA GLU A 235 -5.34 -12.53 -3.18
C GLU A 235 -6.17 -11.49 -3.94
N ASP A 236 -7.26 -11.01 -3.35
CA ASP A 236 -8.11 -9.97 -3.96
C ASP A 236 -7.36 -8.63 -4.14
N LEU A 237 -6.27 -8.42 -3.39
CA LEU A 237 -5.42 -7.23 -3.49
C LEU A 237 -4.26 -7.40 -4.48
N ALA A 238 -3.87 -8.63 -4.79
CA ALA A 238 -2.70 -8.93 -5.62
C ALA A 238 -2.87 -8.43 -7.06
N GLY A 239 -4.02 -8.69 -7.67
CA GLY A 239 -4.32 -8.26 -9.05
C GLY A 239 -4.30 -6.74 -9.21
N PRO A 240 -5.09 -5.99 -8.44
CA PRO A 240 -5.06 -4.52 -8.47
C PRO A 240 -3.67 -3.93 -8.19
N LEU A 241 -2.90 -4.52 -7.26
CA LEU A 241 -1.54 -4.07 -6.98
C LEU A 241 -0.62 -4.27 -8.19
N LEU A 242 -0.61 -5.47 -8.78
CA LEU A 242 0.22 -5.76 -9.95
C LEU A 242 -0.15 -4.85 -11.13
N PHE A 243 -1.44 -4.60 -11.36
CA PHE A 243 -1.91 -3.62 -12.34
C PHE A 243 -1.28 -2.25 -12.09
N LEU A 244 -1.39 -1.71 -10.88
CA LEU A 244 -0.90 -0.36 -10.56
C LEU A 244 0.64 -0.27 -10.55
N CYS A 245 1.36 -1.36 -10.34
CA CYS A 245 2.81 -1.42 -10.34
C CYS A 245 3.44 -1.72 -11.72
N SER A 246 2.62 -2.00 -12.74
CA SER A 246 3.07 -2.42 -14.06
C SER A 246 2.72 -1.41 -15.16
N ARG A 247 3.17 -1.70 -16.39
CA ARG A 247 2.85 -0.90 -17.58
C ARG A 247 1.35 -0.89 -17.92
N ALA A 248 0.59 -1.85 -17.43
CA ALA A 248 -0.86 -1.92 -17.62
C ALA A 248 -1.59 -0.66 -17.09
N SER A 249 -0.95 0.08 -16.17
CA SER A 249 -1.47 1.33 -15.60
C SER A 249 -0.72 2.60 -16.06
N ASP A 250 0.00 2.59 -17.18
CA ASP A 250 0.78 3.76 -17.62
C ASP A 250 -0.07 5.02 -17.87
N PHE A 251 -1.36 4.85 -18.18
CA PHE A 251 -2.29 5.96 -18.35
C PHE A 251 -3.26 6.12 -17.17
N HIS A 252 -2.88 5.64 -15.99
CA HIS A 252 -3.71 5.66 -14.78
C HIS A 252 -2.93 6.33 -13.63
N THR A 253 -3.28 7.55 -13.27
CA THR A 253 -2.62 8.31 -12.20
C THR A 253 -3.60 9.21 -11.45
N GLY A 254 -3.34 9.44 -10.16
CA GLY A 254 -4.17 10.27 -9.30
C GLY A 254 -5.45 9.59 -8.79
N HIS A 255 -5.59 8.28 -8.96
CA HIS A 255 -6.81 7.55 -8.66
C HIS A 255 -6.70 6.66 -7.42
N VAL A 256 -7.86 6.47 -6.77
CA VAL A 256 -8.04 5.51 -5.67
C VAL A 256 -8.84 4.32 -6.20
N VAL A 257 -8.22 3.14 -6.21
CA VAL A 257 -8.85 1.88 -6.62
C VAL A 257 -9.43 1.20 -5.38
N TYR A 258 -10.76 1.13 -5.30
CA TYR A 258 -11.46 0.47 -4.20
C TYR A 258 -11.52 -1.03 -4.46
N ALA A 259 -10.75 -1.80 -3.69
CA ALA A 259 -10.79 -3.27 -3.66
C ALA A 259 -11.58 -3.70 -2.42
N ASP A 260 -12.90 -3.53 -2.46
CA ASP A 260 -13.78 -3.53 -1.29
C ASP A 260 -15.07 -4.35 -1.44
N GLY A 261 -15.19 -5.12 -2.52
CA GLY A 261 -16.37 -5.93 -2.79
C GLY A 261 -17.65 -5.13 -3.05
N GLY A 262 -17.51 -3.86 -3.44
CA GLY A 262 -18.62 -2.93 -3.66
C GLY A 262 -19.08 -2.18 -2.41
N TYR A 263 -18.37 -2.30 -1.29
CA TYR A 263 -18.73 -1.67 0.01
C TYR A 263 -18.92 -0.14 -0.09
N THR A 264 -18.18 0.54 -0.97
CA THR A 264 -18.26 1.99 -1.15
C THR A 264 -19.05 2.41 -2.38
N ALA A 265 -19.64 1.48 -3.12
CA ALA A 265 -20.40 1.76 -4.34
C ALA A 265 -21.87 2.10 -4.08
N GLY A 266 -22.43 1.66 -2.92
CA GLY A 266 -23.80 1.89 -2.50
C GLY A 266 -23.93 2.59 -1.15
#